data_37e145f357171e74a53173086cf97c29
#
_entry.id   37e145f357171e74a53173086cf97c29
#
_cell.length_a   1.000
_cell.length_b   1.000
_cell.length_c   1.000
_cell.angle_alpha   90.00
_cell.angle_beta   90.00
_cell.angle_gamma   90.00
#
_symmetry.space_group_name_H-M   'P 1'
#
loop_
_entity.id
_entity.type
_entity.pdbx_description
1 polymer ?
#
loop_
_entity_poly.entity_id
_entity_poly.type
_entity_poly.pdbx_seq_one_letter_code
_entity_poly.pdbx_strand_id
1 'polypeptide(L)'
;IQTRYENPDEILNQIASVGKNDFVPLMQKIYSEPVKEGLIVQRINEVKERGGIAAFSGTPQAAIKFKETLNNSKIDLFFLQGTVVSTEHLGMEGKETLNIKDLCQSMNVPVVAGNCVTYEVAKLLMDAGVAGLMVGIGPGAACTSRGVLGIGIPQATAIADCSAARNDYFKESGRYIPIIGDGGIVTGGDICKCLACGADAVMIGSPIAKSSNAPGKGFHWGMATPSPVLPRGTRIEVGSTGSLER
;
A
#
# COMPACT_ATOMS: atom_id res chain seq x y z
N ILE A 1 6.55 -1.50 11.28
CA ILE A 1 7.63 -1.41 12.28
C ILE A 1 7.55 -0.07 12.99
N GLN A 2 7.52 1.04 12.26
CA GLN A 2 7.50 2.41 12.80
C GLN A 2 6.34 2.70 13.76
N THR A 3 5.22 2.02 13.57
CA THR A 3 4.03 2.15 14.42
C THR A 3 3.93 1.08 15.51
N ARG A 4 4.95 0.22 15.64
CA ARG A 4 5.03 -0.85 16.65
C ARG A 4 6.13 -0.60 17.67
N TYR A 5 7.25 -0.01 17.24
CA TYR A 5 8.46 0.20 18.01
C TYR A 5 8.82 1.69 18.07
N GLU A 6 9.21 2.14 19.25
CA GLU A 6 9.67 3.51 19.46
C GLU A 6 11.00 3.77 18.75
N ASN A 7 11.90 2.77 18.79
CA ASN A 7 13.17 2.78 18.06
C ASN A 7 13.10 1.80 16.85
N PRO A 8 12.53 2.20 15.71
CA PRO A 8 12.37 1.33 14.56
C PRO A 8 13.71 0.99 13.87
N ASP A 9 14.72 1.84 13.98
CA ASP A 9 16.01 1.65 13.29
C ASP A 9 16.77 0.44 13.81
N GLU A 10 16.69 0.17 15.11
CA GLU A 10 17.28 -1.01 15.72
C GLU A 10 16.63 -2.30 15.15
N ILE A 11 15.32 -2.29 15.06
CA ILE A 11 14.55 -3.42 14.50
C ILE A 11 14.86 -3.63 13.01
N LEU A 12 14.95 -2.56 12.25
CA LEU A 12 15.30 -2.59 10.82
C LEU A 12 16.73 -3.11 10.61
N ASN A 13 17.67 -2.73 11.49
CA ASN A 13 19.03 -3.28 11.48
C ASN A 13 19.05 -4.79 11.76
N GLN A 14 18.26 -5.28 12.71
CA GLN A 14 18.11 -6.70 12.96
C GLN A 14 17.58 -7.45 11.73
N ILE A 15 16.55 -6.91 11.08
CA ILE A 15 15.97 -7.50 9.86
C ILE A 15 16.99 -7.52 8.71
N ALA A 16 17.78 -6.46 8.55
CA ALA A 16 18.75 -6.37 7.47
C ALA A 16 19.92 -7.35 7.67
N SER A 17 20.32 -7.62 8.92
CA SER A 17 21.50 -8.45 9.26
C SER A 17 21.18 -9.93 9.44
N VAL A 18 19.93 -10.32 9.65
CA VAL A 18 19.54 -11.70 9.92
C VAL A 18 19.82 -12.64 8.74
N GLY A 19 20.25 -13.86 9.02
CA GLY A 19 20.44 -14.92 8.03
C GLY A 19 19.14 -15.36 7.35
N LYS A 20 19.25 -15.94 6.15
CA LYS A 20 18.09 -16.37 5.37
C LYS A 20 17.18 -17.36 6.11
N ASN A 21 17.78 -18.28 6.89
CA ASN A 21 17.02 -19.32 7.59
C ASN A 21 16.27 -18.77 8.81
N ASP A 22 16.77 -17.71 9.43
CA ASP A 22 16.21 -17.12 10.65
C ASP A 22 15.28 -15.93 10.36
N PHE A 23 15.16 -15.54 9.10
CA PHE A 23 14.36 -14.37 8.69
C PHE A 23 12.88 -14.51 9.05
N VAL A 24 12.24 -15.65 8.72
CA VAL A 24 10.81 -15.84 8.94
C VAL A 24 10.47 -15.85 10.44
N PRO A 25 11.16 -16.62 11.31
CA PRO A 25 10.93 -16.57 12.76
C PRO A 25 11.13 -15.17 13.34
N LEU A 26 12.15 -14.44 12.90
CA LEU A 26 12.40 -13.07 13.34
C LEU A 26 11.23 -12.15 12.93
N MET A 27 10.77 -12.22 11.70
CA MET A 27 9.65 -11.41 11.22
C MET A 27 8.35 -11.70 11.96
N GLN A 28 8.06 -12.97 12.24
CA GLN A 28 6.89 -13.36 13.05
C GLN A 28 6.96 -12.74 14.44
N LYS A 29 8.12 -12.83 15.10
CA LYS A 29 8.36 -12.21 16.42
C LYS A 29 8.16 -10.69 16.36
N ILE A 30 8.77 -10.00 15.41
CA ILE A 30 8.69 -8.54 15.27
C ILE A 30 7.25 -8.10 15.01
N TYR A 31 6.52 -8.80 14.15
CA TYR A 31 5.15 -8.44 13.78
C TYR A 31 4.08 -8.93 14.76
N SER A 32 4.43 -9.72 15.77
CA SER A 32 3.54 -10.04 16.89
C SER A 32 3.33 -8.84 17.83
N GLU A 33 4.28 -7.89 17.88
CA GLU A 33 4.09 -6.64 18.62
C GLU A 33 2.90 -5.86 18.04
N PRO A 34 1.95 -5.42 18.87
CA PRO A 34 0.79 -4.69 18.38
C PRO A 34 1.15 -3.30 17.83
N VAL A 35 0.34 -2.80 16.91
CA VAL A 35 0.40 -1.40 16.48
C VAL A 35 -0.07 -0.51 17.63
N LYS A 36 0.72 0.52 17.96
CA LYS A 36 0.49 1.50 19.03
C LYS A 36 -0.06 2.79 18.41
N GLU A 37 -1.24 3.21 18.86
CA GLU A 37 -1.90 4.40 18.31
C GLU A 37 -1.10 5.68 18.54
N GLY A 38 -0.45 5.80 19.70
CA GLY A 38 0.45 6.93 19.99
C GLY A 38 1.59 7.05 18.98
N LEU A 39 2.15 5.91 18.51
CA LEU A 39 3.19 5.91 17.49
C LEU A 39 2.64 6.28 16.10
N ILE A 40 1.38 5.95 15.79
CA ILE A 40 0.76 6.42 14.54
C ILE A 40 0.76 7.94 14.52
N VAL A 41 0.22 8.57 15.57
CA VAL A 41 0.14 10.03 15.69
C VAL A 41 1.53 10.66 15.66
N GLN A 42 2.48 10.09 16.39
CA GLN A 42 3.86 10.59 16.43
C GLN A 42 4.49 10.59 15.03
N ARG A 43 4.40 9.48 14.27
CA ARG A 43 4.98 9.39 12.91
C ARG A 43 4.31 10.36 11.93
N ILE A 44 3.00 10.56 12.05
CA ILE A 44 2.28 11.57 11.27
C ILE A 44 2.84 12.97 11.57
N ASN A 45 2.99 13.33 12.85
CA ASN A 45 3.53 14.63 13.25
C ASN A 45 4.96 14.83 12.76
N GLU A 46 5.84 13.83 12.85
CA GLU A 46 7.22 13.89 12.32
C GLU A 46 7.27 14.22 10.82
N VAL A 47 6.33 13.69 10.02
CA VAL A 47 6.21 14.03 8.59
C VAL A 47 5.74 15.47 8.42
N LYS A 48 4.73 15.89 9.17
CA LYS A 48 4.15 17.23 9.09
C LYS A 48 5.14 18.32 9.52
N GLU A 49 5.90 18.08 10.58
CA GLU A 49 6.94 19.01 11.07
C GLU A 49 8.05 19.25 10.05
N ARG A 50 8.29 18.29 9.17
CA ARG A 50 9.24 18.41 8.04
C ARG A 50 8.60 19.00 6.78
N GLY A 51 7.36 19.47 6.85
CA GLY A 51 6.62 20.04 5.71
C GLY A 51 6.13 19.00 4.70
N GLY A 52 6.14 17.71 5.06
CA GLY A 52 5.70 16.61 4.19
C GLY A 52 4.18 16.42 4.19
N ILE A 53 3.69 15.74 3.14
CA ILE A 53 2.32 15.22 3.08
C ILE A 53 2.27 13.90 3.86
N ALA A 54 1.48 13.86 4.91
CA ALA A 54 1.35 12.69 5.76
C ALA A 54 0.27 11.75 5.20
N ALA A 55 0.68 10.60 4.70
CA ALA A 55 -0.22 9.55 4.25
C ALA A 55 -0.12 8.32 5.17
N PHE A 56 -1.27 7.77 5.54
CA PHE A 56 -1.34 6.50 6.27
C PHE A 56 -1.88 5.41 5.36
N SER A 57 -1.18 4.28 5.31
CA SER A 57 -1.65 3.09 4.59
C SER A 57 -2.06 2.01 5.59
N GLY A 58 -3.24 1.44 5.39
CA GLY A 58 -3.77 0.39 6.25
C GLY A 58 -4.63 -0.62 5.50
N THR A 59 -4.71 -1.83 6.08
CA THR A 59 -5.66 -2.85 5.63
C THR A 59 -7.09 -2.48 6.05
N PRO A 60 -8.13 -3.14 5.51
CA PRO A 60 -9.51 -2.96 5.97
C PRO A 60 -9.67 -3.07 7.50
N GLN A 61 -8.99 -4.05 8.11
CA GLN A 61 -9.01 -4.22 9.57
C GLN A 61 -8.34 -3.06 10.30
N ALA A 62 -7.26 -2.52 9.75
CA ALA A 62 -6.60 -1.33 10.32
C ALA A 62 -7.48 -0.07 10.16
N ALA A 63 -8.21 0.04 9.04
CA ALA A 63 -9.15 1.14 8.82
C ALA A 63 -10.24 1.16 9.88
N ILE A 64 -10.87 0.01 10.16
CA ILE A 64 -11.89 -0.11 11.21
C ILE A 64 -11.29 0.28 12.57
N LYS A 65 -10.14 -0.32 12.91
CA LYS A 65 -9.53 -0.19 14.23
C LYS A 65 -9.05 1.23 14.55
N PHE A 66 -8.43 1.92 13.57
CA PHE A 66 -7.73 3.18 13.80
C PHE A 66 -8.44 4.41 13.23
N LYS A 67 -9.68 4.26 12.74
CA LYS A 67 -10.45 5.35 12.11
C LYS A 67 -10.49 6.62 12.98
N GLU A 68 -10.82 6.48 14.25
CA GLU A 68 -10.92 7.63 15.17
C GLU A 68 -9.56 8.29 15.38
N THR A 69 -8.51 7.50 15.63
CA THR A 69 -7.14 8.01 15.76
C THR A 69 -6.69 8.77 14.52
N LEU A 70 -7.00 8.24 13.32
CA LEU A 70 -6.63 8.85 12.05
C LEU A 70 -7.42 10.16 11.82
N ASN A 71 -8.73 10.18 12.10
CA ASN A 71 -9.56 11.37 11.96
C ASN A 71 -9.17 12.49 12.92
N ASN A 72 -8.62 12.13 14.09
CA ASN A 72 -8.12 13.09 15.08
C ASN A 72 -6.64 13.45 14.88
N SER A 73 -5.97 12.86 13.91
CA SER A 73 -4.59 13.16 13.55
C SER A 73 -4.51 14.18 12.41
N LYS A 74 -3.28 14.60 12.06
CA LYS A 74 -3.03 15.56 10.98
C LYS A 74 -2.67 14.86 9.66
N ILE A 75 -3.25 13.68 9.38
CA ILE A 75 -3.02 13.02 8.08
C ILE A 75 -3.66 13.84 6.94
N ASP A 76 -3.09 13.73 5.76
CA ASP A 76 -3.61 14.37 4.55
C ASP A 76 -4.33 13.37 3.64
N LEU A 77 -3.92 12.08 3.69
CA LEU A 77 -4.44 11.02 2.82
C LEU A 77 -4.50 9.69 3.58
N PHE A 78 -5.54 8.91 3.32
CA PHE A 78 -5.64 7.54 3.78
C PHE A 78 -5.62 6.57 2.59
N PHE A 79 -4.68 5.61 2.60
CA PHE A 79 -4.59 4.53 1.62
C PHE A 79 -5.19 3.25 2.21
N LEU A 80 -6.37 2.88 1.71
CA LEU A 80 -6.97 1.57 2.00
C LEU A 80 -6.36 0.53 1.07
N GLN A 81 -5.50 -0.33 1.60
CA GLN A 81 -4.72 -1.26 0.81
C GLN A 81 -5.00 -2.72 1.20
N GLY A 82 -5.43 -3.51 0.23
CA GLY A 82 -5.54 -4.96 0.30
C GLY A 82 -4.94 -5.61 -0.94
N THR A 83 -4.72 -6.93 -0.93
CA THR A 83 -4.25 -7.65 -2.11
C THR A 83 -5.26 -7.55 -3.25
N VAL A 84 -6.55 -7.63 -2.91
CA VAL A 84 -7.70 -7.32 -3.74
C VAL A 84 -8.69 -6.57 -2.87
N VAL A 85 -9.18 -5.44 -3.33
CA VAL A 85 -10.23 -4.68 -2.65
C VAL A 85 -11.55 -4.88 -3.40
N SER A 86 -12.59 -5.19 -2.65
CA SER A 86 -13.97 -5.26 -3.13
C SER A 86 -14.85 -4.32 -2.29
N THR A 87 -15.88 -3.78 -2.91
CA THR A 87 -16.91 -2.99 -2.21
C THR A 87 -17.82 -3.85 -1.36
N GLU A 88 -17.92 -5.14 -1.68
CA GLU A 88 -18.70 -6.13 -0.95
C GLU A 88 -17.79 -7.14 -0.27
N HIS A 89 -17.87 -7.20 1.04
CA HIS A 89 -17.18 -8.19 1.85
C HIS A 89 -18.22 -9.12 2.49
N LEU A 90 -18.12 -10.41 2.21
CA LEU A 90 -18.82 -11.43 2.98
C LEU A 90 -18.02 -11.66 4.26
N GLY A 91 -18.52 -11.14 5.37
CA GLY A 91 -17.94 -11.39 6.69
C GLY A 91 -18.24 -12.80 7.18
N MET A 92 -17.30 -13.37 7.95
CA MET A 92 -17.66 -14.51 8.81
C MET A 92 -18.67 -14.02 9.85
N GLU A 93 -19.63 -14.86 10.25
CA GLU A 93 -20.60 -14.54 11.29
C GLU A 93 -19.92 -13.92 12.52
N GLY A 94 -20.43 -12.75 12.95
CA GLY A 94 -19.93 -12.03 14.11
C GLY A 94 -18.69 -11.15 13.88
N LYS A 95 -18.19 -10.98 12.64
CA LYS A 95 -17.13 -10.03 12.32
C LYS A 95 -17.66 -8.85 11.52
N GLU A 96 -17.37 -7.65 12.01
CA GLU A 96 -17.64 -6.41 11.29
C GLU A 96 -16.88 -6.39 9.97
N THR A 97 -17.57 -6.10 8.88
CA THR A 97 -16.99 -5.96 7.54
C THR A 97 -16.90 -4.49 7.17
N LEU A 98 -15.80 -4.12 6.54
CA LEU A 98 -15.61 -2.75 6.08
C LEU A 98 -16.51 -2.49 4.86
N ASN A 99 -17.38 -1.49 4.99
CA ASN A 99 -18.04 -0.87 3.85
C ASN A 99 -17.20 0.32 3.38
N ILE A 100 -16.74 0.29 2.11
CA ILE A 100 -15.85 1.33 1.57
C ILE A 100 -16.58 2.67 1.43
N LYS A 101 -17.86 2.66 1.08
CA LYS A 101 -18.67 3.88 0.98
C LYS A 101 -18.81 4.56 2.33
N ASP A 102 -19.12 3.79 3.37
CA ASP A 102 -19.24 4.31 4.75
C ASP A 102 -17.87 4.81 5.25
N LEU A 103 -16.79 4.12 4.91
CA LEU A 103 -15.44 4.59 5.20
C LEU A 103 -15.16 5.93 4.55
N CYS A 104 -15.39 6.07 3.23
CA CYS A 104 -15.16 7.32 2.50
C CYS A 104 -15.98 8.48 3.07
N GLN A 105 -17.20 8.22 3.55
CA GLN A 105 -18.06 9.23 4.16
C GLN A 105 -17.65 9.61 5.58
N SER A 106 -17.02 8.68 6.31
CA SER A 106 -16.67 8.86 7.73
C SER A 106 -15.22 9.29 7.96
N MET A 107 -14.38 9.27 6.93
CA MET A 107 -13.01 9.80 6.99
C MET A 107 -13.01 11.30 6.72
N ASN A 108 -12.26 12.05 7.54
CA ASN A 108 -12.08 13.50 7.35
C ASN A 108 -11.09 13.86 6.23
N VAL A 109 -10.49 12.84 5.60
CA VAL A 109 -9.46 13.00 4.55
C VAL A 109 -9.80 12.13 3.35
N PRO A 110 -9.25 12.47 2.16
CA PRO A 110 -9.44 11.64 0.97
C PRO A 110 -8.97 10.20 1.17
N VAL A 111 -9.78 9.24 0.72
CA VAL A 111 -9.46 7.80 0.75
C VAL A 111 -9.05 7.35 -0.65
N VAL A 112 -7.83 6.84 -0.77
CA VAL A 112 -7.34 6.15 -1.96
C VAL A 112 -7.46 4.64 -1.70
N ALA A 113 -8.11 3.90 -2.59
CA ALA A 113 -8.35 2.47 -2.36
C ALA A 113 -7.72 1.60 -3.43
N GLY A 114 -7.34 0.39 -3.06
CA GLY A 114 -6.81 -0.64 -3.96
C GLY A 114 -6.30 -1.88 -3.21
N ASN A 115 -5.90 -2.90 -3.96
CA ASN A 115 -5.62 -2.78 -5.41
C ASN A 115 -6.76 -3.40 -6.21
N CYS A 116 -7.02 -2.81 -7.34
CA CYS A 116 -7.93 -3.30 -8.36
C CYS A 116 -7.20 -3.46 -9.71
N VAL A 117 -7.81 -4.15 -10.67
CA VAL A 117 -7.18 -4.44 -11.97
C VAL A 117 -8.19 -4.51 -13.13
N THR A 118 -9.48 -4.33 -12.89
CA THR A 118 -10.52 -4.42 -13.93
C THR A 118 -11.37 -3.17 -13.97
N TYR A 119 -11.97 -2.92 -15.11
CA TYR A 119 -12.90 -1.81 -15.36
C TYR A 119 -14.04 -1.80 -14.34
N GLU A 120 -14.69 -2.95 -14.12
CA GLU A 120 -15.87 -3.07 -13.26
C GLU A 120 -15.53 -2.75 -11.80
N VAL A 121 -14.44 -3.32 -11.27
CA VAL A 121 -14.04 -3.06 -9.89
C VAL A 121 -13.59 -1.62 -9.71
N ALA A 122 -12.89 -1.04 -10.69
CA ALA A 122 -12.52 0.37 -10.67
C ALA A 122 -13.77 1.26 -10.59
N LYS A 123 -14.78 1.01 -11.41
CA LYS A 123 -16.04 1.77 -11.40
C LYS A 123 -16.79 1.65 -10.08
N LEU A 124 -16.92 0.43 -9.53
CA LEU A 124 -17.53 0.20 -8.21
C LEU A 124 -16.84 0.99 -7.09
N LEU A 125 -15.50 1.02 -7.10
CA LEU A 125 -14.76 1.80 -6.11
C LEU A 125 -14.96 3.31 -6.25
N MET A 126 -15.01 3.82 -7.49
CA MET A 126 -15.31 5.23 -7.75
C MET A 126 -16.71 5.60 -7.28
N ASP A 127 -17.72 4.75 -7.54
CA ASP A 127 -19.10 4.92 -7.07
C ASP A 127 -19.20 4.87 -5.54
N ALA A 128 -18.32 4.10 -4.87
CA ALA A 128 -18.20 4.09 -3.41
C ALA A 128 -17.61 5.39 -2.83
N GLY A 129 -17.08 6.28 -3.66
CA GLY A 129 -16.64 7.61 -3.25
C GLY A 129 -15.15 7.75 -2.98
N VAL A 130 -14.31 6.81 -3.43
CA VAL A 130 -12.85 6.94 -3.29
C VAL A 130 -12.32 8.17 -4.02
N ALA A 131 -11.20 8.70 -3.53
CA ALA A 131 -10.52 9.87 -4.09
C ALA A 131 -9.38 9.49 -5.05
N GLY A 132 -9.03 8.22 -5.14
CA GLY A 132 -8.03 7.68 -6.05
C GLY A 132 -8.01 6.16 -6.03
N LEU A 133 -7.45 5.55 -7.06
CA LEU A 133 -7.33 4.10 -7.18
C LEU A 133 -5.86 3.65 -7.26
N MET A 134 -5.51 2.62 -6.50
CA MET A 134 -4.27 1.87 -6.71
C MET A 134 -4.54 0.68 -7.62
N VAL A 135 -3.78 0.59 -8.70
CA VAL A 135 -3.98 -0.40 -9.76
C VAL A 135 -2.77 -1.32 -9.87
N GLY A 136 -3.00 -2.61 -9.69
CA GLY A 136 -1.99 -3.66 -9.81
C GLY A 136 -2.15 -4.77 -8.80
N ILE A 137 -2.17 -6.01 -9.25
CA ILE A 137 -2.19 -7.21 -8.41
C ILE A 137 -1.02 -8.10 -8.83
N GLY A 138 -0.07 -8.26 -7.91
CA GLY A 138 1.06 -9.16 -8.07
C GLY A 138 2.26 -8.66 -8.88
N PRO A 139 2.36 -7.39 -9.39
CA PRO A 139 3.51 -6.98 -10.20
C PRO A 139 4.76 -6.64 -9.36
N GLY A 140 4.61 -6.40 -8.06
CA GLY A 140 5.72 -6.02 -7.18
C GLY A 140 6.77 -7.13 -7.02
N ALA A 141 8.04 -6.76 -6.94
CA ALA A 141 9.16 -7.71 -6.85
C ALA A 141 9.09 -8.62 -5.61
N ALA A 142 8.57 -8.12 -4.48
CA ALA A 142 8.38 -8.90 -3.26
C ALA A 142 7.00 -9.59 -3.18
N CYS A 143 6.15 -9.41 -4.20
CA CYS A 143 4.80 -9.99 -4.20
C CYS A 143 4.84 -11.47 -4.61
N THR A 144 4.18 -12.31 -3.83
CA THR A 144 4.07 -13.76 -4.08
C THR A 144 2.72 -14.16 -4.68
N SER A 145 1.78 -13.24 -4.85
CA SER A 145 0.41 -13.53 -5.29
C SER A 145 0.35 -14.28 -6.62
N ARG A 146 1.14 -13.87 -7.61
CA ARG A 146 1.17 -14.55 -8.92
C ARG A 146 1.70 -15.97 -8.85
N GLY A 147 2.78 -16.18 -8.08
CA GLY A 147 3.40 -17.50 -7.96
C GLY A 147 2.63 -18.46 -7.05
N VAL A 148 1.97 -17.96 -6.01
CA VAL A 148 1.29 -18.78 -5.00
C VAL A 148 -0.20 -18.97 -5.32
N LEU A 149 -0.88 -17.90 -5.73
CA LEU A 149 -2.33 -17.92 -5.97
C LEU A 149 -2.69 -18.06 -7.46
N GLY A 150 -1.72 -17.88 -8.36
CA GLY A 150 -1.97 -17.84 -9.80
C GLY A 150 -2.80 -16.61 -10.25
N ILE A 151 -2.88 -15.57 -9.41
CA ILE A 151 -3.69 -14.38 -9.66
C ILE A 151 -2.78 -13.22 -10.08
N GLY A 152 -3.12 -12.57 -11.19
CA GLY A 152 -2.43 -11.38 -11.67
C GLY A 152 -2.87 -10.99 -13.07
N ILE A 153 -2.74 -9.70 -13.36
CA ILE A 153 -2.98 -9.12 -14.69
C ILE A 153 -1.71 -8.36 -15.09
N PRO A 154 -1.31 -8.37 -16.37
CA PRO A 154 -0.24 -7.50 -16.85
C PRO A 154 -0.52 -6.05 -16.51
N GLN A 155 0.47 -5.34 -15.94
CA GLN A 155 0.26 -4.01 -15.37
C GLN A 155 -0.24 -2.98 -16.39
N ALA A 156 0.26 -3.01 -17.62
CA ALA A 156 -0.20 -2.12 -18.68
C ALA A 156 -1.68 -2.34 -19.01
N THR A 157 -2.12 -3.60 -19.08
CA THR A 157 -3.55 -3.95 -19.29
C THR A 157 -4.41 -3.48 -18.14
N ALA A 158 -4.01 -3.73 -16.90
CA ALA A 158 -4.76 -3.30 -15.73
C ALA A 158 -4.93 -1.77 -15.66
N ILE A 159 -3.86 -1.02 -15.96
CA ILE A 159 -3.91 0.45 -15.99
C ILE A 159 -4.83 0.93 -17.11
N ALA A 160 -4.73 0.38 -18.32
CA ALA A 160 -5.57 0.75 -19.44
C ALA A 160 -7.06 0.51 -19.15
N ASP A 161 -7.38 -0.63 -18.57
CA ASP A 161 -8.75 -1.01 -18.18
C ASP A 161 -9.33 -0.06 -17.12
N CYS A 162 -8.58 0.16 -16.03
CA CYS A 162 -9.02 1.05 -14.97
C CYS A 162 -9.09 2.53 -15.42
N SER A 163 -8.20 2.96 -16.35
CA SER A 163 -8.25 4.32 -16.88
C SER A 163 -9.43 4.52 -17.82
N ALA A 164 -9.85 3.49 -18.56
CA ALA A 164 -11.09 3.53 -19.33
C ALA A 164 -12.30 3.73 -18.40
N ALA A 165 -12.38 2.96 -17.31
CA ALA A 165 -13.42 3.14 -16.30
C ALA A 165 -13.44 4.55 -15.71
N ARG A 166 -12.25 5.13 -15.37
CA ARG A 166 -12.13 6.51 -14.89
C ARG A 166 -12.65 7.51 -15.92
N ASN A 167 -12.33 7.34 -17.20
CA ASN A 167 -12.74 8.27 -18.25
C ASN A 167 -14.26 8.25 -18.43
N ASP A 168 -14.89 7.09 -18.36
CA ASP A 168 -16.35 6.99 -18.45
C ASP A 168 -17.01 7.51 -17.17
N TYR A 169 -16.47 7.19 -16.00
CA TYR A 169 -16.94 7.75 -14.74
C TYR A 169 -16.86 9.30 -14.72
N PHE A 170 -15.78 9.87 -15.25
CA PHE A 170 -15.63 11.32 -15.36
C PHE A 170 -16.67 11.95 -16.28
N LYS A 171 -16.99 11.32 -17.42
CA LYS A 171 -18.05 11.80 -18.32
C LYS A 171 -19.43 11.78 -17.66
N GLU A 172 -19.70 10.72 -16.87
CA GLU A 172 -20.99 10.53 -16.21
C GLU A 172 -21.18 11.41 -14.97
N SER A 173 -20.13 11.56 -14.15
CA SER A 173 -20.22 12.20 -12.83
C SER A 173 -19.57 13.59 -12.72
N GLY A 174 -18.73 13.97 -13.68
CA GLY A 174 -17.89 15.17 -13.63
C GLY A 174 -16.72 15.05 -12.64
N ARG A 175 -16.54 13.90 -11.95
CA ARG A 175 -15.48 13.68 -10.96
C ARG A 175 -14.32 12.92 -11.58
N TYR A 176 -13.14 13.51 -11.54
CA TYR A 176 -11.91 12.86 -11.98
C TYR A 176 -11.25 12.10 -10.81
N ILE A 177 -11.05 10.80 -10.95
CA ILE A 177 -10.45 9.95 -9.93
C ILE A 177 -9.09 9.48 -10.43
N PRO A 178 -7.97 9.96 -9.86
CA PRO A 178 -6.63 9.59 -10.33
C PRO A 178 -6.32 8.11 -10.16
N ILE A 179 -5.58 7.56 -11.13
CA ILE A 179 -5.10 6.18 -11.19
C ILE A 179 -3.62 6.16 -10.81
N ILE A 180 -3.27 5.36 -9.81
CA ILE A 180 -1.90 5.13 -9.36
C ILE A 180 -1.48 3.72 -9.80
N GLY A 181 -0.55 3.62 -10.74
CA GLY A 181 0.03 2.33 -11.13
C GLY A 181 0.96 1.80 -10.04
N ASP A 182 0.55 0.71 -9.38
CA ASP A 182 1.25 0.16 -8.21
C ASP A 182 1.96 -1.15 -8.52
N GLY A 183 3.29 -1.13 -8.36
CA GLY A 183 4.16 -2.29 -8.46
C GLY A 183 4.74 -2.56 -9.85
N GLY A 184 5.88 -3.26 -9.88
CA GLY A 184 6.58 -3.62 -11.11
C GLY A 184 7.40 -2.50 -11.75
N ILE A 185 7.52 -1.35 -11.10
CA ILE A 185 8.28 -0.19 -11.58
C ILE A 185 9.74 -0.34 -11.14
N VAL A 186 10.63 -0.47 -12.09
CA VAL A 186 12.08 -0.64 -11.87
C VAL A 186 12.88 0.49 -12.50
N THR A 187 12.43 0.99 -13.63
CA THR A 187 13.13 1.99 -14.45
C THR A 187 12.24 3.20 -14.75
N GLY A 188 12.84 4.31 -15.20
CA GLY A 188 12.09 5.46 -15.71
C GLY A 188 11.20 5.11 -16.91
N GLY A 189 11.64 4.16 -17.76
CA GLY A 189 10.82 3.65 -18.86
C GLY A 189 9.54 2.94 -18.40
N ASP A 190 9.57 2.30 -17.23
CA ASP A 190 8.35 1.68 -16.66
C ASP A 190 7.37 2.75 -16.19
N ILE A 191 7.88 3.85 -15.61
CA ILE A 191 7.06 5.01 -15.24
C ILE A 191 6.38 5.57 -16.49
N CYS A 192 7.15 5.84 -17.55
CA CYS A 192 6.61 6.38 -18.81
C CYS A 192 5.54 5.46 -19.41
N LYS A 193 5.74 4.14 -19.39
CA LYS A 193 4.75 3.16 -19.86
C LYS A 193 3.46 3.21 -19.04
N CYS A 194 3.55 3.30 -17.72
CA CYS A 194 2.36 3.41 -16.87
C CYS A 194 1.57 4.68 -17.18
N LEU A 195 2.24 5.83 -17.30
CA LEU A 195 1.59 7.10 -17.66
C LEU A 195 0.97 7.04 -19.06
N ALA A 196 1.68 6.47 -20.05
CA ALA A 196 1.16 6.27 -21.40
C ALA A 196 -0.07 5.35 -21.45
N CYS A 197 -0.18 4.39 -20.53
CA CYS A 197 -1.37 3.53 -20.39
C CYS A 197 -2.54 4.20 -19.66
N GLY A 198 -2.35 5.41 -19.13
CA GLY A 198 -3.41 6.20 -18.52
C GLY A 198 -3.32 6.34 -16.99
N ALA A 199 -2.23 5.93 -16.36
CA ALA A 199 -1.99 6.27 -14.96
C ALA A 199 -1.66 7.76 -14.80
N ASP A 200 -2.05 8.34 -13.67
CA ASP A 200 -1.75 9.74 -13.30
C ASP A 200 -0.49 9.81 -12.42
N ALA A 201 -0.21 8.72 -11.71
CA ALA A 201 0.95 8.56 -10.84
C ALA A 201 1.39 7.10 -10.80
N VAL A 202 2.56 6.85 -10.22
CA VAL A 202 3.09 5.50 -9.97
C VAL A 202 3.53 5.35 -8.52
N MET A 203 3.37 4.15 -7.98
CA MET A 203 3.93 3.78 -6.69
C MET A 203 5.19 2.95 -6.91
N ILE A 204 6.31 3.41 -6.35
CA ILE A 204 7.62 2.79 -6.51
C ILE A 204 8.15 2.29 -5.16
N GLY A 205 8.71 1.09 -5.16
CA GLY A 205 9.30 0.47 -3.97
C GLY A 205 10.77 0.11 -4.17
N SER A 206 11.07 -0.85 -5.07
CA SER A 206 12.42 -1.36 -5.28
C SER A 206 13.46 -0.29 -5.65
N PRO A 207 13.18 0.70 -6.49
CA PRO A 207 14.14 1.78 -6.77
C PRO A 207 14.56 2.56 -5.53
N ILE A 208 13.59 2.84 -4.62
CA ILE A 208 13.88 3.53 -3.34
C ILE A 208 14.62 2.59 -2.39
N ALA A 209 14.21 1.32 -2.31
CA ALA A 209 14.85 0.32 -1.45
C ALA A 209 16.32 0.06 -1.80
N LYS A 210 16.73 0.33 -3.05
CA LYS A 210 18.14 0.27 -3.51
C LYS A 210 19.01 1.42 -3.01
N SER A 211 18.41 2.51 -2.54
CA SER A 211 19.19 3.64 -2.03
C SER A 211 19.94 3.25 -0.77
N SER A 212 21.17 3.77 -0.63
CA SER A 212 21.95 3.65 0.60
C SER A 212 21.30 4.33 1.81
N ASN A 213 20.41 5.30 1.57
CA ASN A 213 19.60 5.96 2.61
C ASN A 213 18.42 5.11 3.06
N ALA A 214 18.05 4.05 2.31
CA ALA A 214 16.92 3.21 2.67
C ALA A 214 17.24 2.36 3.91
N PRO A 215 16.34 2.32 4.91
CA PRO A 215 16.61 1.62 6.17
C PRO A 215 16.73 0.10 6.02
N GLY A 216 16.22 -0.47 4.91
CA GLY A 216 16.34 -1.90 4.60
C GLY A 216 17.72 -2.34 4.10
N LYS A 217 18.67 -1.41 3.90
CA LYS A 217 20.06 -1.69 3.48
C LYS A 217 20.16 -2.64 2.29
N GLY A 218 19.38 -2.39 1.25
CA GLY A 218 19.35 -3.21 0.05
C GLY A 218 18.38 -4.40 0.12
N PHE A 219 17.63 -4.54 1.20
CA PHE A 219 16.55 -5.51 1.31
C PHE A 219 15.20 -4.84 1.40
N HIS A 220 14.16 -5.49 0.87
CA HIS A 220 12.78 -5.19 1.21
C HIS A 220 11.92 -6.46 1.21
N TRP A 221 10.71 -6.36 1.74
CA TRP A 221 9.80 -7.50 1.92
C TRP A 221 8.34 -7.09 1.76
N GLY A 222 7.53 -8.05 1.32
CA GLY A 222 6.10 -7.86 1.17
C GLY A 222 5.38 -7.74 2.52
N MET A 223 4.37 -6.87 2.57
CA MET A 223 3.58 -6.57 3.77
C MET A 223 2.12 -7.01 3.65
N ALA A 224 1.75 -7.69 2.55
CA ALA A 224 0.37 -8.04 2.25
C ALA A 224 -0.27 -9.02 3.23
N THR A 225 0.52 -9.80 3.99
CA THR A 225 -0.01 -10.75 4.98
C THR A 225 -0.17 -10.06 6.32
N PRO A 226 -1.40 -9.83 6.81
CA PRO A 226 -1.63 -9.15 8.09
C PRO A 226 -1.33 -10.01 9.31
N SER A 227 -1.34 -11.34 9.17
CA SER A 227 -1.13 -12.26 10.30
C SER A 227 0.34 -12.39 10.70
N PRO A 228 0.69 -12.23 11.99
CA PRO A 228 2.04 -12.45 12.48
C PRO A 228 2.45 -13.94 12.53
N VAL A 229 1.49 -14.85 12.51
CA VAL A 229 1.75 -16.30 12.57
C VAL A 229 2.00 -16.93 11.21
N LEU A 230 1.56 -16.26 10.12
CA LEU A 230 1.87 -16.71 8.77
C LEU A 230 3.22 -16.17 8.32
N PRO A 231 3.99 -16.93 7.52
CA PRO A 231 5.22 -16.43 6.93
C PRO A 231 4.93 -15.13 6.18
N ARG A 232 5.61 -14.06 6.55
CA ARG A 232 5.56 -12.84 5.78
C ARG A 232 6.43 -13.02 4.56
N GLY A 233 5.96 -12.55 3.44
CA GLY A 233 6.55 -12.76 2.13
C GLY A 233 8.08 -12.75 2.09
N THR A 234 8.64 -13.19 1.04
CA THR A 234 10.08 -13.34 0.87
C THR A 234 10.78 -12.00 1.05
N ARG A 235 11.83 -11.96 1.88
CA ARG A 235 12.78 -10.87 1.84
C ARG A 235 13.59 -10.99 0.57
N ILE A 236 13.55 -9.96 -0.27
CA ILE A 236 14.34 -9.91 -1.49
C ILE A 236 15.50 -8.94 -1.33
N GLU A 237 16.63 -9.31 -1.89
CA GLU A 237 17.79 -8.46 -2.03
C GLU A 237 17.69 -7.70 -3.34
N VAL A 238 17.66 -6.37 -3.26
CA VAL A 238 17.65 -5.48 -4.42
C VAL A 238 19.00 -4.80 -4.65
N GLY A 239 19.93 -4.98 -3.70
CA GLY A 239 21.24 -4.35 -3.72
C GLY A 239 21.20 -2.87 -3.35
N SER A 240 22.37 -2.21 -3.40
CA SER A 240 22.50 -0.77 -3.16
C SER A 240 23.12 -0.08 -4.35
N THR A 241 22.51 1.04 -4.78
CA THR A 241 22.94 1.80 -5.98
C THR A 241 23.43 3.23 -5.65
N GLY A 242 23.56 3.59 -4.39
CA GLY A 242 24.00 4.90 -3.92
C GLY A 242 22.88 5.73 -3.29
N SER A 243 23.17 7.01 -3.00
CA SER A 243 22.24 7.93 -2.34
C SER A 243 21.14 8.44 -3.29
N LEU A 244 19.95 8.74 -2.73
CA LEU A 244 18.87 9.47 -3.44
C LEU A 244 19.19 10.96 -3.64
N GLU A 245 20.23 11.49 -2.99
CA GLU A 245 20.62 12.90 -3.02
C GLU A 245 21.51 13.27 -4.23
N ARG A 246 21.38 12.57 -5.33
CA ARG A 246 22.13 12.85 -6.57
C ARG A 246 21.22 13.34 -7.68
#